data_dbad70c305a10e61fa22a357e3d5c36f
#
_entry.id   dbad70c305a10e61fa22a357e3d5c36f
#
_cell.length_a   1.000
_cell.length_b   1.000
_cell.length_c   1.000
_cell.angle_alpha   90.00
_cell.angle_beta   90.00
_cell.angle_gamma   90.00
#
_symmetry.space_group_name_H-M   'P 1'
#
loop_
_entity.id
_entity.type
_entity.pdbx_description
1 polymer ?
#
loop_
_entity_poly.entity_id
_entity_poly.type
_entity_poly.pdbx_seq_one_letter_code
_entity_poly.pdbx_strand_id
1 'polypeptide(L)'
;PNRTRIRHGGCTCRQVRYQMISDPLIVHCCHCHGCQQNSGSAFALNAMIEANRVTLLSGKIEEIIVPTPGGTGQDIARCASCKVAVWSNYNLGGALRKHIHFIRVGTLDLSDQMPPDVHIYTCSKQPWVNLSKDTPQFDEIYNFDATWSKQAMRRRAKLQEEIAIKA
;
A
#
# COMPACT_ATOMS: atom_id res chain seq x y z
N PRO A 1 -11.98 22.41 5.57
CA PRO A 1 -12.89 21.31 5.90
C PRO A 1 -12.39 20.05 5.24
N ASN A 2 -11.89 19.12 6.05
CA ASN A 2 -11.34 17.82 5.61
C ASN A 2 -12.52 16.94 5.18
N ARG A 3 -12.99 17.07 3.95
CA ARG A 3 -13.93 16.11 3.38
C ARG A 3 -13.18 14.80 3.20
N THR A 4 -13.50 13.84 4.03
CA THR A 4 -13.04 12.46 3.91
C THR A 4 -13.44 11.97 2.52
N ARG A 5 -12.49 11.89 1.60
CA ARG A 5 -12.77 11.53 0.21
C ARG A 5 -12.84 10.03 0.09
N ILE A 6 -14.04 9.50 -0.17
CA ILE A 6 -14.22 8.09 -0.51
C ILE A 6 -13.64 7.83 -1.90
N ARG A 7 -12.81 6.79 -2.02
CA ARG A 7 -12.24 6.30 -3.28
C ARG A 7 -12.65 4.86 -3.51
N HIS A 8 -12.96 4.54 -4.76
CA HIS A 8 -13.31 3.20 -5.19
C HIS A 8 -12.20 2.60 -6.04
N GLY A 9 -12.12 1.27 -6.02
CA GLY A 9 -11.21 0.50 -6.84
C GLY A 9 -11.68 -0.92 -7.02
N GLY A 10 -10.92 -1.71 -7.76
CA GLY A 10 -11.24 -3.11 -7.98
C GLY A 10 -10.34 -3.77 -9.01
N CYS A 11 -10.68 -5.01 -9.33
CA CYS A 11 -9.94 -5.81 -10.31
C CYS A 11 -10.42 -5.55 -11.75
N THR A 12 -9.66 -6.04 -12.72
CA THR A 12 -9.94 -5.88 -14.15
C THR A 12 -11.27 -6.51 -14.58
N CYS A 13 -11.64 -7.67 -14.03
CA CYS A 13 -12.92 -8.32 -14.35
C CYS A 13 -14.12 -7.68 -13.63
N ARG A 14 -13.89 -6.70 -12.77
CA ARG A 14 -14.89 -5.93 -12.01
C ARG A 14 -15.68 -6.72 -10.98
N GLN A 15 -15.41 -7.99 -10.75
CA GLN A 15 -16.05 -8.77 -9.69
C GLN A 15 -15.65 -8.28 -8.32
N VAL A 16 -14.35 -8.03 -8.09
CA VAL A 16 -13.88 -7.42 -6.85
C VAL A 16 -14.02 -5.91 -6.98
N ARG A 17 -14.78 -5.33 -6.03
CA ARG A 17 -14.88 -3.89 -5.82
C ARG A 17 -14.62 -3.59 -4.36
N TYR A 18 -13.91 -2.52 -4.09
CA TYR A 18 -13.64 -2.05 -2.73
C TYR A 18 -13.71 -0.53 -2.65
N GLN A 19 -13.84 0.00 -1.45
CA GLN A 19 -13.75 1.42 -1.17
C GLN A 19 -12.74 1.72 -0.06
N MET A 20 -12.07 2.84 -0.17
CA MET A 20 -11.30 3.49 0.89
C MET A 20 -12.11 4.67 1.42
N ILE A 21 -12.34 4.75 2.73
CA ILE A 21 -13.16 5.81 3.34
C ILE A 21 -12.36 7.05 3.78
N SER A 22 -11.06 7.07 3.52
CA SER A 22 -10.19 8.21 3.82
C SER A 22 -8.97 8.22 2.91
N ASP A 23 -8.20 9.31 2.95
CA ASP A 23 -6.88 9.35 2.36
C ASP A 23 -5.94 8.34 3.02
N PRO A 24 -4.95 7.78 2.30
CA PRO A 24 -3.96 6.88 2.87
C PRO A 24 -3.07 7.59 3.91
N LEU A 25 -2.33 6.80 4.65
CA LEU A 25 -1.29 7.29 5.56
C LEU A 25 -0.13 7.91 4.76
N ILE A 26 0.28 7.22 3.71
CA ILE A 26 1.32 7.62 2.77
C ILE A 26 1.22 6.77 1.49
N VAL A 27 1.68 7.30 0.37
CA VAL A 27 1.79 6.60 -0.91
C VAL A 27 3.25 6.37 -1.26
N HIS A 28 3.67 5.11 -1.33
CA HIS A 28 5.01 4.69 -1.69
C HIS A 28 5.11 4.32 -3.17
N CYS A 29 6.13 4.83 -3.87
CA CYS A 29 6.65 4.22 -5.07
C CYS A 29 7.89 3.40 -4.69
N CYS A 30 7.75 2.08 -4.61
CA CYS A 30 8.81 1.18 -4.16
C CYS A 30 9.54 0.54 -5.34
N HIS A 31 10.85 0.75 -5.39
CA HIS A 31 11.74 0.28 -6.47
C HIS A 31 12.52 -1.00 -6.11
N CYS A 32 12.25 -1.65 -4.97
CA CYS A 32 12.96 -2.87 -4.60
C CYS A 32 12.66 -4.03 -5.56
N HIS A 33 13.60 -4.95 -5.70
CA HIS A 33 13.45 -6.10 -6.61
C HIS A 33 12.20 -6.95 -6.30
N GLY A 34 11.84 -7.11 -5.03
CA GLY A 34 10.61 -7.81 -4.66
C GLY A 34 9.35 -7.14 -5.21
N CYS A 35 9.28 -5.80 -5.16
CA CYS A 35 8.17 -5.05 -5.76
C CYS A 35 8.17 -5.14 -7.28
N GLN A 36 9.34 -5.09 -7.92
CA GLN A 36 9.46 -5.27 -9.37
C GLN A 36 8.97 -6.66 -9.80
N GLN A 37 9.38 -7.71 -9.12
CA GLN A 37 8.95 -9.09 -9.40
C GLN A 37 7.44 -9.28 -9.17
N ASN A 38 6.91 -8.77 -8.06
CA ASN A 38 5.50 -8.91 -7.71
C ASN A 38 4.54 -8.12 -8.62
N SER A 39 5.01 -7.01 -9.18
CA SER A 39 4.21 -6.16 -10.08
C SER A 39 4.43 -6.46 -11.55
N GLY A 40 5.58 -7.06 -11.91
CA GLY A 40 6.01 -7.19 -13.31
C GLY A 40 6.34 -5.83 -13.95
N SER A 41 6.68 -4.82 -13.14
CA SER A 41 6.98 -3.45 -13.55
C SER A 41 8.28 -2.96 -12.91
N ALA A 42 8.72 -1.76 -13.26
CA ALA A 42 9.91 -1.11 -12.68
C ALA A 42 9.75 -0.75 -11.20
N PHE A 43 8.52 -0.69 -10.69
CA PHE A 43 8.18 -0.36 -9.30
C PHE A 43 6.77 -0.82 -8.94
N ALA A 44 6.43 -0.79 -7.66
CA ALA A 44 5.06 -0.91 -7.19
C ALA A 44 4.62 0.41 -6.53
N LEU A 45 3.44 0.91 -6.90
CA LEU A 45 2.81 2.08 -6.28
C LEU A 45 1.77 1.60 -5.26
N ASN A 46 2.03 1.88 -3.99
CA ASN A 46 1.25 1.37 -2.87
C ASN A 46 0.75 2.50 -1.98
N ALA A 47 -0.57 2.58 -1.77
CA ALA A 47 -1.18 3.46 -0.80
C ALA A 47 -1.39 2.71 0.52
N MET A 48 -0.67 3.11 1.56
CA MET A 48 -0.78 2.50 2.89
C MET A 48 -1.99 3.09 3.64
N ILE A 49 -2.88 2.23 4.09
CA ILE A 49 -4.09 2.63 4.82
C ILE A 49 -4.45 1.58 5.86
N GLU A 50 -5.08 2.00 6.96
CA GLU A 50 -5.61 1.08 7.95
C GLU A 50 -6.66 0.15 7.33
N ALA A 51 -6.59 -1.15 7.61
CA ALA A 51 -7.48 -2.17 7.05
C ALA A 51 -8.96 -1.89 7.35
N ASN A 52 -9.27 -1.34 8.53
CA ASN A 52 -10.63 -0.96 8.93
C ASN A 52 -11.20 0.26 8.17
N ARG A 53 -10.38 0.90 7.33
CA ARG A 53 -10.78 1.99 6.41
C ARG A 53 -10.95 1.52 4.97
N VAL A 54 -10.86 0.22 4.75
CA VAL A 54 -11.09 -0.42 3.45
C VAL A 54 -12.25 -1.39 3.58
N THR A 55 -13.24 -1.29 2.70
CA THR A 55 -14.39 -2.18 2.68
C THR A 55 -14.46 -2.89 1.34
N LEU A 56 -14.49 -4.22 1.37
CA LEU A 56 -14.80 -5.02 0.20
C LEU A 56 -16.31 -4.88 -0.09
N LEU A 57 -16.66 -4.34 -1.24
CA LEU A 57 -18.05 -4.09 -1.66
C LEU A 57 -18.65 -5.27 -2.42
N SER A 58 -17.84 -5.98 -3.18
CA SER A 58 -18.25 -7.16 -3.94
C SER A 58 -17.08 -8.07 -4.26
N GLY A 59 -17.39 -9.29 -4.68
CA GLY A 59 -16.45 -10.29 -5.13
C GLY A 59 -15.79 -11.08 -4.01
N LYS A 60 -14.87 -11.97 -4.37
CA LYS A 60 -14.13 -12.83 -3.47
C LYS A 60 -12.64 -12.57 -3.59
N ILE A 61 -12.00 -12.41 -2.46
CA ILE A 61 -10.55 -12.29 -2.33
C ILE A 61 -9.93 -13.65 -2.01
N GLU A 62 -8.82 -13.95 -2.65
CA GLU A 62 -7.90 -15.04 -2.35
C GLU A 62 -6.58 -14.44 -1.87
N GLU A 63 -6.11 -14.87 -0.72
CA GLU A 63 -4.81 -14.43 -0.18
C GLU A 63 -3.72 -15.44 -0.56
N ILE A 64 -2.61 -14.93 -1.07
CA ILE A 64 -1.42 -15.70 -1.44
C ILE A 64 -0.24 -15.15 -0.67
N ILE A 65 0.51 -16.02 0.01
CA ILE A 65 1.75 -15.64 0.68
C ILE A 65 2.89 -15.73 -0.33
N VAL A 66 3.58 -14.61 -0.53
CA VAL A 66 4.75 -14.51 -1.41
C VAL A 66 6.00 -14.34 -0.54
N PRO A 67 7.07 -15.10 -0.80
CA PRO A 67 8.34 -14.92 -0.10
C PRO A 67 8.89 -13.50 -0.26
N THR A 68 9.56 -13.00 0.78
CA THR A 68 10.25 -11.71 0.74
C THR A 68 11.68 -11.89 1.25
N PRO A 69 12.63 -11.03 0.83
CA PRO A 69 14.02 -11.10 1.29
C PRO A 69 14.17 -11.09 2.82
N GLY A 70 13.28 -10.40 3.52
CA GLY A 70 13.25 -10.37 4.99
C GLY A 70 12.68 -11.63 5.65
N GLY A 71 12.29 -12.65 4.88
CA GLY A 71 11.82 -13.95 5.38
C GLY A 71 10.41 -13.97 5.98
N THR A 72 9.78 -12.82 6.19
CA THR A 72 8.44 -12.75 6.81
C THR A 72 7.30 -12.99 5.83
N GLY A 73 7.59 -12.98 4.52
CA GLY A 73 6.59 -13.06 3.47
C GLY A 73 5.71 -11.80 3.35
N GLN A 74 4.90 -11.78 2.33
CA GLN A 74 3.88 -10.77 2.07
C GLN A 74 2.57 -11.46 1.71
N ASP A 75 1.48 -11.09 2.38
CA ASP A 75 0.14 -11.57 2.03
C ASP A 75 -0.39 -10.70 0.90
N ILE A 76 -0.68 -11.29 -0.26
CA ILE A 76 -1.21 -10.55 -1.42
C ILE A 76 -2.66 -10.96 -1.62
N ALA A 77 -3.56 -10.01 -1.49
CA ALA A 77 -4.99 -10.16 -1.77
C ALA A 77 -5.25 -10.02 -3.27
N ARG A 78 -5.79 -11.05 -3.87
CA ARG A 78 -6.10 -11.13 -5.30
C ARG A 78 -7.58 -11.42 -5.52
N CYS A 79 -8.10 -10.92 -6.63
CA CYS A 79 -9.42 -11.37 -7.10
C CYS A 79 -9.39 -12.88 -7.34
N ALA A 80 -10.32 -13.63 -6.77
CA ALA A 80 -10.39 -15.08 -6.92
C ALA A 80 -10.60 -15.51 -8.38
N SER A 81 -11.19 -14.67 -9.24
CA SER A 81 -11.45 -14.94 -10.64
C SER A 81 -10.29 -14.52 -11.55
N CYS A 82 -9.98 -13.23 -11.65
CA CYS A 82 -8.98 -12.74 -12.63
C CYS A 82 -7.56 -12.65 -12.06
N LYS A 83 -7.36 -12.95 -10.77
CA LYS A 83 -6.07 -12.97 -10.07
C LYS A 83 -5.35 -11.61 -9.97
N VAL A 84 -5.97 -10.51 -10.38
CA VAL A 84 -5.41 -9.16 -10.17
C VAL A 84 -5.23 -8.89 -8.70
N ALA A 85 -4.03 -8.45 -8.29
CA ALA A 85 -3.72 -8.06 -6.93
C ALA A 85 -4.33 -6.69 -6.64
N VAL A 86 -5.09 -6.55 -5.56
CA VAL A 86 -5.75 -5.30 -5.17
C VAL A 86 -5.09 -4.63 -3.97
N TRP A 87 -4.60 -5.41 -3.00
CA TRP A 87 -3.76 -4.93 -1.91
C TRP A 87 -2.84 -6.04 -1.39
N SER A 88 -1.93 -5.65 -0.53
CA SER A 88 -1.11 -6.61 0.22
C SER A 88 -0.98 -6.18 1.67
N ASN A 89 -0.56 -7.12 2.51
CA ASN A 89 -0.19 -6.89 3.89
C ASN A 89 1.27 -7.32 4.09
N TYR A 90 2.06 -6.47 4.70
CA TYR A 90 3.48 -6.70 4.93
C TYR A 90 3.84 -6.46 6.40
N ASN A 91 4.92 -7.09 6.86
CA ASN A 91 5.37 -6.91 8.23
C ASN A 91 5.97 -5.52 8.44
N LEU A 92 5.26 -4.68 9.17
CA LEU A 92 5.67 -3.33 9.58
C LEU A 92 6.03 -3.28 11.09
N GLY A 93 6.66 -4.34 11.60
CA GLY A 93 6.92 -4.48 13.03
C GLY A 93 5.85 -5.31 13.75
N GLY A 94 5.63 -6.54 13.29
CA GLY A 94 4.84 -7.56 13.99
C GLY A 94 3.32 -7.36 13.90
N ALA A 95 2.71 -6.82 14.94
CA ALA A 95 1.26 -6.75 15.11
C ALA A 95 0.51 -5.94 14.01
N LEU A 96 1.17 -5.03 13.31
CA LEU A 96 0.55 -4.18 12.28
C LEU A 96 0.26 -4.90 10.96
N ARG A 97 0.83 -6.09 10.71
CA ARG A 97 0.74 -6.79 9.41
C ARG A 97 -0.69 -6.88 8.87
N LYS A 98 -1.64 -7.36 9.65
CA LYS A 98 -3.03 -7.55 9.23
C LYS A 98 -3.88 -6.28 9.31
N HIS A 99 -3.35 -5.23 9.89
CA HIS A 99 -4.07 -4.00 10.19
C HIS A 99 -3.76 -2.85 9.24
N ILE A 100 -2.77 -3.02 8.35
CA ILE A 100 -2.45 -2.04 7.31
C ILE A 100 -2.47 -2.73 5.95
N HIS A 101 -3.28 -2.22 5.05
CA HIS A 101 -3.29 -2.59 3.64
C HIS A 101 -2.38 -1.68 2.83
N PHE A 102 -1.65 -2.28 1.91
CA PHE A 102 -0.90 -1.62 0.85
C PHE A 102 -1.74 -1.72 -0.42
N ILE A 103 -2.64 -0.77 -0.62
CA ILE A 103 -3.53 -0.73 -1.80
C ILE A 103 -2.68 -0.54 -3.05
N ARG A 104 -2.88 -1.38 -4.05
CA ARG A 104 -2.27 -1.21 -5.37
C ARG A 104 -2.92 -0.02 -6.06
N VAL A 105 -2.25 1.11 -6.14
CA VAL A 105 -2.84 2.38 -6.62
C VAL A 105 -3.42 2.23 -8.03
N GLY A 106 -2.77 1.46 -8.90
CA GLY A 106 -3.28 1.19 -10.25
C GLY A 106 -4.64 0.49 -10.31
N THR A 107 -5.15 -0.05 -9.19
CA THR A 107 -6.48 -0.65 -9.10
C THR A 107 -7.57 0.32 -8.64
N LEU A 108 -7.21 1.56 -8.30
CA LEU A 108 -8.17 2.63 -8.02
C LEU A 108 -8.79 3.16 -9.32
N ASP A 109 -10.06 3.51 -9.28
CA ASP A 109 -10.79 4.04 -10.44
C ASP A 109 -10.20 5.38 -10.93
N LEU A 110 -9.69 6.19 -9.99
CA LEU A 110 -9.03 7.48 -10.25
C LEU A 110 -7.59 7.44 -9.75
N SER A 111 -6.81 6.51 -10.27
CA SER A 111 -5.42 6.26 -9.85
C SER A 111 -4.48 7.45 -10.11
N ASP A 112 -4.76 8.26 -11.14
CA ASP A 112 -4.06 9.49 -11.47
C ASP A 112 -4.12 10.55 -10.36
N GLN A 113 -5.10 10.46 -9.46
CA GLN A 113 -5.26 11.37 -8.33
C GLN A 113 -4.51 10.91 -7.06
N MET A 114 -3.66 9.90 -7.19
CA MET A 114 -2.88 9.37 -6.07
C MET A 114 -1.41 9.20 -6.46
N PRO A 115 -0.71 10.32 -6.72
CA PRO A 115 0.72 10.28 -6.99
C PRO A 115 1.50 9.81 -5.76
N PRO A 116 2.75 9.33 -5.92
CA PRO A 116 3.59 8.96 -4.80
C PRO A 116 3.95 10.17 -3.92
N ASP A 117 3.89 9.99 -2.61
CA ASP A 117 4.45 10.94 -1.65
C ASP A 117 5.96 10.79 -1.55
N VAL A 118 6.48 9.57 -1.74
CA VAL A 118 7.91 9.25 -1.64
C VAL A 118 8.29 8.11 -2.58
N HIS A 119 9.55 8.12 -3.04
CA HIS A 119 10.22 6.98 -3.66
C HIS A 119 11.11 6.29 -2.63
N ILE A 120 11.01 4.96 -2.53
CA ILE A 120 11.82 4.14 -1.60
C ILE A 120 12.56 3.04 -2.36
N TYR A 121 13.68 2.58 -1.79
CA TYR A 121 14.59 1.59 -2.40
C TYR A 121 15.08 2.03 -3.79
N THR A 122 15.43 3.32 -3.92
CA THR A 122 15.94 3.87 -5.19
C THR A 122 17.32 3.33 -5.54
N CYS A 123 18.04 2.73 -4.58
CA CYS A 123 19.29 2.00 -4.83
C CYS A 123 19.14 0.85 -5.84
N SER A 124 17.93 0.27 -5.96
CA SER A 124 17.61 -0.78 -6.94
C SER A 124 16.68 -0.33 -8.06
N LYS A 125 16.49 0.98 -8.21
CA LYS A 125 15.70 1.58 -9.28
C LYS A 125 16.28 1.23 -10.65
N GLN A 126 15.41 0.91 -11.61
CA GLN A 126 15.84 0.70 -13.00
C GLN A 126 16.49 1.97 -13.56
N PRO A 127 17.65 1.85 -14.26
CA PRO A 127 18.43 3.02 -14.69
C PRO A 127 17.70 3.96 -15.65
N TRP A 128 16.76 3.44 -16.43
CA TRP A 128 15.96 4.21 -17.39
C TRP A 128 14.76 4.94 -16.76
N VAL A 129 14.43 4.66 -15.50
CA VAL A 129 13.34 5.34 -14.77
C VAL A 129 13.85 6.68 -14.23
N ASN A 130 13.28 7.75 -14.73
CA ASN A 130 13.56 9.10 -14.24
C ASN A 130 12.54 9.49 -13.17
N LEU A 131 13.03 9.95 -12.02
CA LEU A 131 12.21 10.40 -10.91
C LEU A 131 12.14 11.92 -10.86
N SER A 132 10.97 12.46 -10.50
CA SER A 132 10.83 13.88 -10.24
C SER A 132 11.71 14.30 -9.06
N LYS A 133 12.36 15.46 -9.18
CA LYS A 133 13.15 16.05 -8.10
C LYS A 133 12.28 16.61 -6.97
N ASP A 134 11.00 16.82 -7.24
CA ASP A 134 10.03 17.38 -6.28
C ASP A 134 9.47 16.34 -5.31
N THR A 135 9.65 15.04 -5.62
CA THR A 135 9.22 13.95 -4.75
C THR A 135 10.41 13.41 -3.95
N PRO A 136 10.35 13.33 -2.62
CA PRO A 136 11.42 12.77 -1.80
C PRO A 136 11.83 11.37 -2.23
N GLN A 137 13.15 11.12 -2.24
CA GLN A 137 13.76 9.88 -2.70
C GLN A 137 14.69 9.35 -1.62
N PHE A 138 14.57 8.04 -1.32
CA PHE A 138 15.36 7.36 -0.31
C PHE A 138 15.98 6.09 -0.90
N ASP A 139 17.27 5.90 -0.65
CA ASP A 139 18.01 4.72 -1.15
C ASP A 139 17.43 3.41 -0.63
N GLU A 140 16.92 3.42 0.60
CA GLU A 140 16.21 2.31 1.22
C GLU A 140 14.89 2.81 1.81
N ILE A 141 14.60 2.49 3.07
CA ILE A 141 13.46 3.01 3.81
C ILE A 141 13.86 4.29 4.57
N TYR A 142 12.92 5.15 4.80
CA TYR A 142 13.10 6.43 5.48
C TYR A 142 12.78 6.34 6.98
N ASN A 143 13.11 7.41 7.71
CA ASN A 143 12.65 7.60 9.09
C ASN A 143 11.17 8.02 9.10
N PHE A 144 10.31 7.23 9.73
CA PHE A 144 8.87 7.45 9.76
C PHE A 144 8.49 8.79 10.42
N ASP A 145 9.12 9.13 11.55
CA ASP A 145 8.80 10.35 12.30
C ASP A 145 9.17 11.62 11.53
N ALA A 146 10.20 11.54 10.67
CA ALA A 146 10.63 12.65 9.85
C ALA A 146 9.83 12.80 8.54
N THR A 147 9.16 11.73 8.08
CA THR A 147 8.59 11.67 6.72
C THR A 147 7.07 11.70 6.72
N TRP A 148 6.44 11.02 7.69
CA TRP A 148 4.99 10.96 7.75
C TRP A 148 4.38 12.26 8.26
N SER A 149 3.20 12.60 7.74
CA SER A 149 2.44 13.74 8.26
C SER A 149 2.06 13.51 9.73
N LYS A 150 1.91 14.59 10.49
CA LYS A 150 1.42 14.54 11.89
C LYS A 150 0.08 13.80 11.99
N GLN A 151 -0.80 13.93 10.99
CA GLN A 151 -2.07 13.22 10.93
C GLN A 151 -1.88 11.72 10.74
N ALA A 152 -1.01 11.30 9.83
CA ALA A 152 -0.70 9.88 9.59
C ALA A 152 -0.08 9.24 10.85
N MET A 153 0.83 9.94 11.53
CA MET A 153 1.44 9.47 12.77
C MET A 153 0.41 9.27 13.89
N ARG A 154 -0.54 10.21 14.06
CA ARG A 154 -1.64 10.06 15.04
C ARG A 154 -2.53 8.86 14.72
N ARG A 155 -2.86 8.66 13.44
CA ARG A 155 -3.68 7.52 13.00
C ARG A 155 -2.97 6.19 13.27
N ARG A 156 -1.67 6.12 13.00
CA ARG A 156 -0.85 4.94 13.29
C ARG A 156 -0.79 4.65 14.79
N ALA A 157 -0.54 5.66 15.63
CA ALA A 157 -0.50 5.50 17.09
C ALA A 157 -1.84 4.98 17.62
N LYS A 158 -2.95 5.57 17.19
CA LYS A 158 -4.30 5.11 17.56
C LYS A 158 -4.53 3.66 17.17
N LEU A 159 -4.12 3.25 15.97
CA LEU A 159 -4.23 1.86 15.52
C LEU A 159 -3.43 0.91 16.42
N GLN A 160 -2.22 1.30 16.81
CA GLN A 160 -1.37 0.50 17.72
C GLN A 160 -2.02 0.34 19.10
N GLU A 161 -2.63 1.39 19.65
CA GLU A 161 -3.39 1.34 20.92
C GLU A 161 -4.60 0.39 20.80
N GLU A 162 -5.37 0.50 19.73
CA GLU A 162 -6.54 -0.37 19.48
C GLU A 162 -6.16 -1.86 19.37
N ILE A 163 -5.01 -2.16 18.78
CA ILE A 163 -4.48 -3.53 18.68
C ILE A 163 -4.04 -4.04 20.07
N ALA A 164 -3.33 -3.21 20.84
CA ALA A 164 -2.85 -3.58 22.16
C ALA A 164 -3.98 -3.88 23.15
N ILE A 165 -5.10 -3.18 23.03
CA ILE A 165 -6.31 -3.41 23.87
C ILE A 165 -7.00 -4.75 23.53
N LYS A 166 -6.87 -5.24 22.29
CA LYS A 166 -7.54 -6.45 21.80
C LYS A 166 -6.67 -7.72 21.89
N ALA A 167 -5.38 -7.56 22.21
CA ALA A 167 -4.41 -8.64 22.36
C ALA A 167 -4.44 -9.21 23.79
#